data_0569ecdddead1b39a60692925144dc0d
#
_entry.id   0569ecdddead1b39a60692925144dc0d
#
_cell.length_a   1.000
_cell.length_b   1.000
_cell.length_c   1.000
_cell.angle_alpha   90.00
_cell.angle_beta   90.00
_cell.angle_gamma   90.00
#
_symmetry.space_group_name_H-M   'P 1'
#
loop_
_entity.id
_entity.type
_entity.pdbx_description
1 polymer ?
#
loop_
_entity_poly.entity_id
_entity_poly.type
_entity_poly.pdbx_seq_one_letter_code
_entity_poly.pdbx_strand_id
1 'polypeptide(L)'
;MAVQLLEEWLLKEQAKLQQNYRELNQVSVKEPDIIFIGDSIVEYYPLYELLQTDKRLVNRGIRGYKTDLLLENLDAHLFGQALDKVFILIGTNDIGKEMPQTETLANLEAVIQEISRDYPLTQIRLLSVLP
;
A
#
# COMPACT_ATOMS: atom_id res chain seq x y z
N MET A 1 -15.79 -13.11 -20.57
CA MET A 1 -16.06 -14.03 -19.47
C MET A 1 -14.82 -14.42 -18.67
N ALA A 2 -13.79 -14.92 -19.33
CA ALA A 2 -12.55 -15.29 -18.65
C ALA A 2 -11.90 -14.11 -17.91
N VAL A 3 -11.91 -12.91 -18.50
CA VAL A 3 -11.37 -11.70 -17.87
C VAL A 3 -12.13 -11.36 -16.60
N GLN A 4 -13.45 -11.45 -16.63
CA GLN A 4 -14.28 -11.21 -15.46
C GLN A 4 -13.96 -12.18 -14.32
N LEU A 5 -13.77 -13.46 -14.63
CA LEU A 5 -13.43 -14.47 -13.63
C LEU A 5 -12.07 -14.20 -13.00
N LEU A 6 -11.10 -13.75 -13.80
CA LEU A 6 -9.78 -13.39 -13.31
C LEU A 6 -9.85 -12.15 -12.41
N GLU A 7 -10.66 -11.16 -12.78
CA GLU A 7 -10.82 -9.96 -11.96
C GLU A 7 -11.48 -10.28 -10.63
N GLU A 8 -12.52 -11.12 -10.62
CA GLU A 8 -13.17 -11.57 -9.41
C GLU A 8 -12.21 -12.35 -8.51
N TRP A 9 -11.43 -13.25 -9.11
CA TRP A 9 -10.43 -14.01 -8.37
C TRP A 9 -9.40 -13.08 -7.73
N LEU A 10 -8.91 -12.08 -8.48
CA LEU A 10 -7.93 -11.14 -7.98
C LEU A 10 -8.48 -10.33 -6.81
N LEU A 11 -9.72 -9.85 -6.91
CA LEU A 11 -10.34 -9.11 -5.82
C LEU A 11 -10.44 -9.95 -4.55
N LYS A 12 -10.76 -11.24 -4.68
CA LYS A 12 -10.80 -12.14 -3.54
C LYS A 12 -9.42 -12.34 -2.91
N GLU A 13 -8.39 -12.50 -3.74
CA GLU A 13 -7.02 -12.65 -3.25
C GLU A 13 -6.53 -11.38 -2.55
N GLN A 14 -6.87 -10.22 -3.10
CA GLN A 14 -6.55 -8.94 -2.48
C GLN A 14 -7.26 -8.80 -1.13
N ALA A 15 -8.53 -9.20 -1.04
CA ALA A 15 -9.27 -9.13 0.21
C ALA A 15 -8.66 -10.04 1.27
N LYS A 16 -8.17 -11.22 0.89
CA LYS A 16 -7.46 -12.12 1.81
C LYS A 16 -6.20 -11.48 2.34
N LEU A 17 -5.40 -10.85 1.47
CA LEU A 17 -4.18 -10.16 1.88
C LEU A 17 -4.48 -8.99 2.80
N GLN A 18 -5.52 -8.21 2.51
CA GLN A 18 -5.95 -7.12 3.36
C GLN A 18 -6.29 -7.62 4.76
N GLN A 19 -7.04 -8.72 4.85
CA GLN A 19 -7.41 -9.30 6.13
C GLN A 19 -6.18 -9.85 6.86
N ASN A 20 -5.28 -10.52 6.15
CA ASN A 20 -4.03 -11.01 6.73
C ASN A 20 -3.21 -9.84 7.30
N TYR A 21 -3.14 -8.74 6.59
CA TYR A 21 -2.40 -7.56 7.05
C TYR A 21 -3.04 -6.96 8.30
N ARG A 22 -4.38 -6.89 8.36
CA ARG A 22 -5.08 -6.40 9.54
C ARG A 22 -4.76 -7.27 10.76
N GLU A 23 -4.76 -8.59 10.58
CA GLU A 23 -4.44 -9.52 11.65
C GLU A 23 -2.97 -9.40 12.09
N LEU A 24 -2.05 -9.30 11.14
CA LEU A 24 -0.63 -9.08 11.44
C LEU A 24 -0.41 -7.77 12.19
N ASN A 25 -1.12 -6.72 11.82
CA ASN A 25 -1.00 -5.42 12.48
C ASN A 25 -1.39 -5.50 13.96
N GLN A 26 -2.34 -6.37 14.29
CA GLN A 26 -2.82 -6.54 15.67
C GLN A 26 -1.87 -7.37 16.51
N VAL A 27 -1.21 -8.37 15.92
CA VAL A 27 -0.35 -9.30 16.66
C VAL A 27 1.13 -8.97 16.57
N SER A 28 1.50 -7.99 15.75
CA SER A 28 2.90 -7.61 15.60
C SER A 28 3.43 -7.03 16.90
N VAL A 29 4.49 -7.65 17.41
CA VAL A 29 5.13 -7.21 18.65
C VAL A 29 6.16 -6.10 18.41
N LYS A 30 6.47 -5.81 17.14
CA LYS A 30 7.43 -4.78 16.78
C LYS A 30 6.73 -3.57 16.19
N GLU A 31 7.04 -2.40 16.73
CA GLU A 31 6.60 -1.15 16.14
C GLU A 31 7.35 -0.94 14.82
N PRO A 32 6.64 -0.64 13.73
CA PRO A 32 7.30 -0.35 12.47
C PRO A 32 7.94 1.04 12.51
N ASP A 33 9.12 1.14 11.92
CA ASP A 33 9.73 2.45 11.66
C ASP A 33 9.33 2.95 10.28
N ILE A 34 9.29 2.05 9.29
CA ILE A 34 8.99 2.39 7.90
C ILE A 34 8.05 1.34 7.32
N ILE A 35 6.96 1.81 6.72
CA ILE A 35 6.01 0.93 6.01
C ILE A 35 6.07 1.24 4.52
N PHE A 36 6.11 0.19 3.72
CA PHE A 36 6.07 0.26 2.25
C PHE A 36 4.69 -0.17 1.77
N ILE A 37 4.02 0.70 1.04
CA ILE A 37 2.67 0.50 0.52
C ILE A 37 2.72 0.57 -1.00
N GLY A 38 2.01 -0.34 -1.65
CA GLY A 38 1.92 -0.31 -3.10
C GLY A 38 1.32 -1.57 -3.69
N ASP A 39 1.64 -1.81 -4.95
CA ASP A 39 1.15 -2.94 -5.73
C ASP A 39 2.13 -4.12 -5.71
N SER A 40 2.17 -4.91 -6.78
CA SER A 40 3.05 -6.07 -6.88
C SER A 40 4.54 -5.68 -6.83
N ILE A 41 4.89 -4.49 -7.31
CA ILE A 41 6.27 -4.02 -7.27
C ILE A 41 6.74 -3.95 -5.82
N VAL A 42 5.91 -3.43 -4.94
CA VAL A 42 6.21 -3.36 -3.51
C VAL A 42 6.07 -4.73 -2.86
N GLU A 43 4.98 -5.44 -3.14
CA GLU A 43 4.73 -6.76 -2.51
C GLU A 43 5.90 -7.71 -2.69
N TYR A 44 6.47 -7.75 -3.89
CA TYR A 44 7.54 -8.68 -4.24
C TYR A 44 8.95 -8.09 -4.06
N TYR A 45 9.06 -6.85 -3.60
CA TYR A 45 10.36 -6.24 -3.38
C TYR A 45 11.02 -6.83 -2.13
N PRO A 46 12.21 -7.40 -2.25
CA PRO A 46 12.87 -8.05 -1.11
C PRO A 46 13.57 -7.02 -0.21
N LEU A 47 12.78 -6.33 0.61
CA LEU A 47 13.24 -5.22 1.45
C LEU A 47 14.44 -5.59 2.32
N TYR A 48 14.36 -6.76 2.97
CA TYR A 48 15.36 -7.18 3.94
C TYR A 48 16.68 -7.61 3.30
N GLU A 49 16.64 -7.98 2.04
CA GLU A 49 17.84 -8.38 1.32
C GLU A 49 18.53 -7.19 0.64
N LEU A 50 17.76 -6.21 0.19
CA LEU A 50 18.28 -5.11 -0.62
C LEU A 50 18.55 -3.84 0.16
N LEU A 51 17.83 -3.62 1.28
CA LEU A 51 17.99 -2.41 2.06
C LEU A 51 18.79 -2.71 3.33
N GLN A 52 19.96 -2.08 3.44
CA GLN A 52 20.80 -2.19 4.62
C GLN A 52 20.43 -1.10 5.61
N THR A 53 19.67 -1.46 6.64
CA THR A 53 19.23 -0.53 7.66
C THR A 53 18.93 -1.28 8.95
N ASP A 54 19.09 -0.62 10.07
CA ASP A 54 18.69 -1.14 11.38
C ASP A 54 17.22 -0.80 11.69
N LYS A 55 16.54 -0.07 10.78
CA LYS A 55 15.15 0.28 10.94
C LYS A 55 14.25 -0.94 10.73
N ARG A 56 13.11 -0.94 11.43
CA ARG A 56 12.12 -2.01 11.31
C ARG A 56 11.23 -1.72 10.10
N LEU A 57 11.42 -2.53 9.07
CA LEU A 57 10.72 -2.37 7.80
C LEU A 57 9.51 -3.30 7.74
N VAL A 58 8.41 -2.80 7.20
CA VAL A 58 7.19 -3.59 7.00
C VAL A 58 6.73 -3.41 5.56
N ASN A 59 6.44 -4.53 4.91
CA ASN A 59 5.93 -4.54 3.54
C ASN A 59 4.42 -4.78 3.58
N ARG A 60 3.67 -3.83 3.03
CA ARG A 60 2.21 -3.90 2.93
C ARG A 60 1.74 -3.71 1.49
N GLY A 61 2.55 -4.15 0.52
CA GLY A 61 2.15 -4.17 -0.88
C GLY A 61 1.16 -5.28 -1.19
N ILE A 62 0.31 -5.05 -2.17
CA ILE A 62 -0.68 -6.03 -2.65
C ILE A 62 -0.71 -6.01 -4.17
N ARG A 63 -0.54 -7.18 -4.76
CA ARG A 63 -0.56 -7.36 -6.22
C ARG A 63 -1.85 -6.85 -6.85
N GLY A 64 -1.72 -6.22 -8.01
CA GLY A 64 -2.86 -5.71 -8.75
C GLY A 64 -3.54 -4.51 -8.13
N TYR A 65 -2.99 -3.96 -7.05
CA TYR A 65 -3.63 -2.90 -6.28
C TYR A 65 -3.76 -1.61 -7.09
N LYS A 66 -4.92 -0.97 -6.90
CA LYS A 66 -5.21 0.36 -7.44
C LYS A 66 -5.42 1.35 -6.30
N THR A 67 -5.39 2.62 -6.64
CA THR A 67 -5.50 3.69 -5.64
C THR A 67 -6.83 3.69 -4.89
N ASP A 68 -7.92 3.30 -5.55
CA ASP A 68 -9.24 3.23 -4.89
C ASP A 68 -9.27 2.16 -3.79
N LEU A 69 -8.68 0.98 -4.07
CA LEU A 69 -8.61 -0.09 -3.07
C LEU A 69 -7.72 0.29 -1.90
N LEU A 70 -6.60 0.97 -2.18
CA LEU A 70 -5.74 1.47 -1.12
C LEU A 70 -6.48 2.45 -0.23
N LEU A 71 -7.19 3.41 -0.82
CA LEU A 71 -7.92 4.43 -0.07
C LEU A 71 -9.00 3.79 0.83
N GLU A 72 -9.71 2.80 0.32
CA GLU A 72 -10.77 2.12 1.06
C GLU A 72 -10.24 1.25 2.20
N ASN A 73 -8.97 0.85 2.15
CA ASN A 73 -8.40 -0.15 3.06
C ASN A 73 -7.11 0.32 3.74
N LEU A 74 -6.97 1.60 3.99
CA LEU A 74 -5.75 2.14 4.60
C LEU A 74 -5.41 1.48 5.94
N ASP A 75 -6.42 1.08 6.71
CA ASP A 75 -6.23 0.42 8.00
C ASP A 75 -5.50 -0.92 7.89
N ALA A 76 -5.57 -1.58 6.73
CA ALA A 76 -4.82 -2.81 6.49
C ALA A 76 -3.32 -2.56 6.31
N HIS A 77 -2.94 -1.36 5.90
CA HIS A 77 -1.57 -1.03 5.49
C HIS A 77 -0.79 -0.23 6.51
N LEU A 78 -1.45 0.32 7.51
CA LEU A 78 -0.82 1.25 8.46
C LEU A 78 -1.09 0.82 9.89
N PHE A 79 -0.05 0.85 10.71
CA PHE A 79 -0.16 0.60 12.13
C PHE A 79 1.06 1.17 12.84
N GLY A 80 1.00 1.21 14.17
CA GLY A 80 2.11 1.67 14.99
C GLY A 80 1.90 3.08 15.51
N GLN A 81 2.64 3.43 16.55
CA GLN A 81 2.52 4.73 17.23
C GLN A 81 3.68 5.66 16.94
N ALA A 82 4.80 5.11 16.46
CA ALA A 82 6.02 5.88 16.21
C ALA A 82 6.52 5.69 14.78
N LEU A 83 5.58 5.63 13.84
CA LEU A 83 5.90 5.43 12.43
C LEU A 83 6.64 6.65 11.88
N ASP A 84 7.86 6.44 11.38
CA ASP A 84 8.72 7.51 10.88
C ASP A 84 8.40 7.86 9.43
N LYS A 85 8.32 6.84 8.57
CA LYS A 85 8.13 7.04 7.12
C LYS A 85 7.15 6.06 6.54
N VAL A 86 6.45 6.50 5.51
CA VAL A 86 5.63 5.67 4.64
C VAL A 86 6.06 5.91 3.21
N PHE A 87 6.47 4.85 2.52
CA PHE A 87 6.76 4.90 1.09
C PHE A 87 5.57 4.34 0.32
N ILE A 88 5.08 5.09 -0.67
CA ILE A 88 3.92 4.71 -1.47
C ILE A 88 4.33 4.64 -2.94
N LEU A 89 4.17 3.47 -3.54
CA LEU A 89 4.40 3.25 -4.97
C LEU A 89 3.17 2.54 -5.55
N ILE A 90 2.30 3.30 -6.19
CA ILE A 90 1.03 2.80 -6.72
C ILE A 90 0.61 3.65 -7.91
N GLY A 91 -0.27 3.11 -8.76
CA GLY A 91 -0.81 3.82 -9.92
C GLY A 91 -0.65 3.07 -11.23
N THR A 92 0.29 2.13 -11.31
CA THR A 92 0.51 1.34 -12.53
C THR A 92 -0.76 0.60 -12.94
N ASN A 93 -1.45 0.00 -11.98
CA ASN A 93 -2.67 -0.77 -12.26
C ASN A 93 -3.86 0.14 -12.57
N ASP A 94 -3.89 1.35 -12.03
CA ASP A 94 -4.88 2.36 -12.41
C ASP A 94 -4.76 2.67 -13.91
N ILE A 95 -3.53 2.89 -14.38
CA ILE A 95 -3.25 3.15 -15.79
C ILE A 95 -3.66 1.95 -16.65
N GLY A 96 -3.29 0.74 -16.21
CA GLY A 96 -3.61 -0.48 -16.93
C GLY A 96 -5.10 -0.75 -17.04
N LYS A 97 -5.90 -0.28 -16.10
CA LYS A 97 -7.37 -0.40 -16.12
C LYS A 97 -8.04 0.85 -16.68
N GLU A 98 -7.27 1.75 -17.27
CA GLU A 98 -7.76 2.96 -17.93
C GLU A 98 -8.60 3.86 -17.00
N MET A 99 -8.26 3.87 -15.70
CA MET A 99 -8.91 4.80 -14.78
C MET A 99 -8.57 6.24 -15.17
N PRO A 100 -9.53 7.16 -15.11
CA PRO A 100 -9.23 8.55 -15.38
C PRO A 100 -8.12 9.08 -14.46
N GLN A 101 -7.17 9.78 -15.03
CA GLN A 101 -6.04 10.31 -14.27
C GLN A 101 -6.49 11.22 -13.13
N THR A 102 -7.59 11.96 -13.34
CA THR A 102 -8.16 12.81 -12.30
C THR A 102 -8.63 12.01 -11.09
N GLU A 103 -9.20 10.83 -11.31
CA GLU A 103 -9.61 9.95 -10.20
C GLU A 103 -8.41 9.39 -9.46
N THR A 104 -7.40 8.94 -10.19
CA THR A 104 -6.16 8.42 -9.59
C THR A 104 -5.49 9.48 -8.72
N LEU A 105 -5.38 10.71 -9.22
CA LEU A 105 -4.79 11.80 -8.46
C LEU A 105 -5.63 12.17 -7.25
N ALA A 106 -6.97 12.19 -7.38
CA ALA A 106 -7.85 12.45 -6.26
C ALA A 106 -7.74 11.38 -5.18
N ASN A 107 -7.64 10.12 -5.57
CA ASN A 107 -7.44 9.01 -4.62
C ASN A 107 -6.10 9.14 -3.89
N LEU A 108 -5.03 9.45 -4.60
CA LEU A 108 -3.71 9.64 -3.99
C LEU A 108 -3.71 10.82 -3.02
N GLU A 109 -4.35 11.92 -3.39
CA GLU A 109 -4.47 13.09 -2.52
C GLU A 109 -5.23 12.73 -1.24
N ALA A 110 -6.34 11.99 -1.37
CA ALA A 110 -7.11 11.55 -0.21
C ALA A 110 -6.31 10.61 0.69
N VAL A 111 -5.53 9.70 0.10
CA VAL A 111 -4.64 8.81 0.86
C VAL A 111 -3.65 9.62 1.68
N ILE A 112 -2.98 10.59 1.05
CA ILE A 112 -2.00 11.43 1.73
C ILE A 112 -2.66 12.24 2.85
N GLN A 113 -3.85 12.78 2.61
CA GLN A 113 -4.58 13.55 3.61
C GLN A 113 -4.96 12.69 4.81
N GLU A 114 -5.45 11.49 4.59
CA GLU A 114 -5.83 10.58 5.68
C GLU A 114 -4.61 10.14 6.50
N ILE A 115 -3.49 9.82 5.84
CA ILE A 115 -2.26 9.47 6.54
C ILE A 115 -1.76 10.66 7.36
N SER A 116 -1.76 11.84 6.79
CA SER A 116 -1.30 13.05 7.49
C SER A 116 -2.16 13.37 8.71
N ARG A 117 -3.46 13.10 8.63
CA ARG A 117 -4.38 13.29 9.74
C ARG A 117 -4.12 12.31 10.88
N ASP A 118 -3.97 11.03 10.54
CA ASP A 118 -3.86 9.96 11.53
C ASP A 118 -2.42 9.75 12.03
N TYR A 119 -1.43 10.16 11.22
CA TYR A 119 0.00 10.01 11.50
C TYR A 119 0.72 11.34 11.24
N PRO A 120 0.45 12.37 12.05
CA PRO A 120 0.92 13.73 11.73
C PRO A 120 2.44 13.90 11.76
N LEU A 121 3.18 13.03 12.44
CA LEU A 121 4.64 13.10 12.50
C LEU A 121 5.34 12.20 11.48
N THR A 122 4.58 11.43 10.72
CA THR A 122 5.13 10.50 9.73
C THR A 122 5.44 11.22 8.42
N GLN A 123 6.63 10.98 7.88
CA GLN A 123 6.99 11.49 6.56
C GLN A 123 6.43 10.58 5.48
N ILE A 124 5.75 11.18 4.50
CA ILE A 124 5.19 10.46 3.37
C ILE A 124 6.08 10.66 2.15
N ARG A 125 6.51 9.57 1.53
CA ARG A 125 7.31 9.58 0.32
C ARG A 125 6.52 8.89 -0.79
N LEU A 126 5.99 9.68 -1.71
CA LEU A 126 5.29 9.17 -2.88
C LEU A 126 6.29 8.95 -4.00
N LEU A 127 6.40 7.70 -4.45
CA LEU A 127 7.30 7.35 -5.53
C LEU A 127 6.55 7.34 -6.85
N SER A 128 7.16 7.93 -7.88
CA SER A 128 6.54 7.98 -9.20
C SER A 128 6.70 6.65 -9.91
N VAL A 129 5.62 6.17 -10.55
CA VAL A 129 5.66 5.00 -11.42
C VAL A 129 6.03 5.35 -12.85
N LEU A 130 6.08 6.64 -13.18
CA LEU A 130 6.43 7.14 -14.50
C LEU A 130 7.76 7.85 -14.47
N PRO A 131 8.56 7.69 -15.53
CA PRO A 131 9.81 8.44 -15.63
C PRO A 131 9.58 9.93 -15.78
#